data_d677d516226529078fccac673a48e511
#
_entry.id   d677d516226529078fccac673a48e511
#
_cell.length_a   1.000
_cell.length_b   1.000
_cell.length_c   1.000
_cell.angle_alpha   90.00
_cell.angle_beta   90.00
_cell.angle_gamma   90.00
#
_symmetry.space_group_name_H-M   'P 1'
#
loop_
_entity.id
_entity.type
_entity.pdbx_description
1 polymer ?
#
loop_
_entity_poly.entity_id
_entity_poly.type
_entity_poly.pdbx_seq_one_letter_code
_entity_poly.pdbx_strand_id
1 'polypeptide(L)'
;MNLHSDIACLGNSWGYSSSIGGRYRITGERVITHTAKRIPALFVAGLLILLFAGCPRNTGAGTPVDPTILSEVNGIRAIDNHAHPVRFVSSGDTDREFDALPVDNMEPASDPLQLRTDDPGVLEAWRALWSYPYADTSAQHISEWKQQKLRIMKEQADNYPMWVLDKTGIDRMVANRVHMGTSIQPPRFIWVPYADALLFPLDNSRLAAANTDRKAFFADEDAVRGQYLKETGLQALPKTLDEYLRDVVTPALERHKQNGAIAEKFEVAYLRPFGFDKVERAAAESVYSTFINAKNSPSDEEYKLLQDYLLRFIALECGRLGLAVHIHTGTGAGSYYDLRGANPILLESLFNDPDLRKTKFVMVHGGWPYTREITALLYKPNAYLDYSVQPLLLTSATLAQTLREWLEWVPEKVLFGTDAYPYGDALGWEETAWIAAKRGREALAIALTSMMRDGEISRERALELARMVLRENAQKLYGL
;
A
#
# COMPACT_ATOMS: atom_id res chain seq x y z
N MET A 1 -2.22 56.84 -14.55
CA MET A 1 -2.46 57.59 -13.32
C MET A 1 -2.09 56.65 -12.18
N ASN A 2 -0.85 56.64 -11.75
CA ASN A 2 -0.13 57.28 -10.64
C ASN A 2 -0.96 57.34 -9.36
N LEU A 3 -0.53 56.72 -8.26
CA LEU A 3 0.52 57.02 -7.27
C LEU A 3 0.51 55.88 -6.24
N HIS A 4 1.61 55.19 -5.92
CA HIS A 4 2.61 55.47 -4.85
C HIS A 4 1.98 55.68 -3.47
N SER A 5 2.36 54.99 -2.45
CA SER A 5 3.53 54.76 -1.57
C SER A 5 2.95 54.38 -0.20
N ASP A 6 3.48 53.82 0.82
CA ASP A 6 4.80 53.61 1.38
C ASP A 6 4.72 52.63 2.56
N ILE A 7 5.73 51.92 2.72
CA ILE A 7 6.45 51.32 3.85
C ILE A 7 6.04 51.76 5.27
N ALA A 8 5.90 50.77 6.19
CA ALA A 8 6.47 50.87 7.54
C ALA A 8 6.66 49.50 8.20
N CYS A 9 7.91 49.13 8.46
CA CYS A 9 8.36 48.10 9.41
C CYS A 9 7.99 48.51 10.85
N LEU A 10 7.50 47.55 11.65
CA LEU A 10 7.70 47.58 13.10
C LEU A 10 7.90 46.16 13.59
N GLY A 11 9.12 45.87 14.05
CA GLY A 11 9.46 44.67 14.79
C GLY A 11 8.93 44.74 16.22
N ASN A 12 8.56 43.63 16.78
CA ASN A 12 8.45 43.43 18.23
C ASN A 12 9.07 42.12 18.63
N SER A 13 10.20 42.22 19.29
CA SER A 13 10.86 41.24 20.10
C SER A 13 10.09 41.03 21.41
N TRP A 14 9.79 39.76 21.74
CA TRP A 14 9.42 39.34 23.10
C TRP A 14 10.44 38.33 23.62
N GLY A 15 11.30 38.85 24.52
CA GLY A 15 12.12 38.01 25.37
C GLY A 15 11.29 37.47 26.55
N TYR A 16 11.45 36.22 26.87
CA TYR A 16 11.07 35.65 28.17
C TYR A 16 12.31 35.28 28.93
N SER A 17 12.59 36.03 29.99
CA SER A 17 13.49 35.68 31.09
C SER A 17 12.68 34.93 32.16
N SER A 18 13.14 33.78 32.61
CA SER A 18 12.82 33.30 33.95
C SER A 18 14.03 32.58 34.56
N SER A 19 14.61 33.27 35.50
CA SER A 19 15.58 32.75 36.45
C SER A 19 14.87 31.94 37.54
N ILE A 20 15.36 30.72 37.83
CA ILE A 20 15.25 30.13 39.16
C ILE A 20 16.59 29.49 39.49
N GLY A 21 17.26 30.03 40.50
CA GLY A 21 18.49 29.54 41.03
C GLY A 21 18.30 28.36 41.98
N GLY A 22 19.18 27.42 41.93
CA GLY A 22 19.37 26.40 42.93
C GLY A 22 20.85 26.13 43.08
N ARG A 23 21.45 26.69 44.16
CA ARG A 23 22.83 26.45 44.53
C ARG A 23 22.93 25.05 45.22
N TYR A 24 23.80 24.23 44.74
CA TYR A 24 24.42 23.19 45.55
C TYR A 24 25.92 23.36 45.54
N ARG A 25 26.46 23.48 46.75
CA ARG A 25 27.87 23.66 47.12
C ARG A 25 28.43 22.26 47.38
N ILE A 26 29.49 21.87 46.68
CA ILE A 26 30.31 20.72 47.07
C ILE A 26 31.73 21.21 47.20
N THR A 27 32.25 21.18 48.41
CA THR A 27 33.62 21.42 48.81
C THR A 27 34.41 20.13 48.65
N GLY A 28 35.66 20.22 48.22
CA GLY A 28 36.62 19.10 48.32
C GLY A 28 37.76 19.17 47.34
N GLU A 29 38.71 20.10 47.57
CA GLU A 29 40.03 20.10 46.94
C GLU A 29 40.87 18.91 47.43
N ARG A 30 41.51 18.15 46.52
CA ARG A 30 42.79 17.53 46.75
C ARG A 30 43.66 17.68 45.49
N VAL A 31 44.63 18.53 45.61
CA VAL A 31 45.75 18.69 44.68
C VAL A 31 46.69 17.53 44.90
N ILE A 32 47.00 16.75 43.87
CA ILE A 32 48.14 15.82 43.84
C ILE A 32 49.03 16.26 42.70
N THR A 33 50.14 16.84 43.05
CA THR A 33 51.28 17.16 42.19
C THR A 33 52.08 15.90 41.92
N HIS A 34 52.19 15.44 40.68
CA HIS A 34 53.18 14.48 40.25
C HIS A 34 54.20 15.11 39.30
N THR A 35 55.39 15.22 39.77
CA THR A 35 56.64 15.60 39.09
C THR A 35 56.96 14.62 37.96
N ALA A 36 57.01 15.13 36.73
CA ALA A 36 57.46 14.40 35.55
C ALA A 36 58.97 14.34 35.51
N LYS A 37 59.55 13.15 35.63
CA LYS A 37 60.96 12.89 35.28
C LYS A 37 61.06 12.57 33.79
N ARG A 38 61.83 13.39 33.08
CA ARG A 38 62.25 13.17 31.69
C ARG A 38 63.20 11.98 31.59
N ILE A 39 62.87 11.03 30.71
CA ILE A 39 63.80 9.97 30.22
C ILE A 39 63.93 10.19 28.70
N PRO A 40 65.17 10.10 28.16
CA PRO A 40 65.47 10.48 26.80
C PRO A 40 64.99 9.45 25.76
N ALA A 41 64.52 9.97 24.62
CA ALA A 41 64.14 9.19 23.43
C ALA A 41 65.43 8.64 22.77
N LEU A 42 65.55 7.31 22.66
CA LEU A 42 66.42 6.69 21.66
C LEU A 42 65.86 5.28 21.30
N PHE A 43 65.56 5.09 20.01
CA PHE A 43 65.45 3.83 19.28
C PHE A 43 64.51 2.74 19.79
N VAL A 44 63.24 2.74 19.22
CA VAL A 44 62.61 1.55 18.65
C VAL A 44 61.80 1.98 17.48
N ALA A 45 62.46 2.26 16.37
CA ALA A 45 61.82 2.31 15.05
C ALA A 45 62.04 0.93 14.41
N GLY A 46 61.07 0.08 14.43
CA GLY A 46 61.16 -1.19 13.74
C GLY A 46 60.48 -2.32 14.49
N LEU A 47 59.18 -2.44 14.45
CA LEU A 47 58.34 -3.66 14.43
C LEU A 47 56.88 -3.38 14.84
N LEU A 48 56.22 -2.49 14.14
CA LEU A 48 54.75 -2.30 14.28
C LEU A 48 54.09 -1.97 12.95
N ILE A 49 54.54 -2.65 11.89
CA ILE A 49 53.90 -2.60 10.56
C ILE A 49 53.57 -4.04 10.15
N LEU A 50 52.74 -4.74 10.90
CA LEU A 50 52.17 -6.02 10.46
C LEU A 50 51.02 -6.48 11.35
N LEU A 51 50.02 -5.62 11.64
CA LEU A 51 48.70 -6.04 12.16
C LEU A 51 47.60 -5.05 11.82
N PHE A 52 47.73 -4.30 10.73
CA PHE A 52 46.57 -3.77 10.02
C PHE A 52 46.35 -4.61 8.75
N ALA A 53 46.23 -5.94 8.95
CA ALA A 53 45.51 -6.75 7.99
C ALA A 53 44.05 -6.21 7.99
N GLY A 54 43.71 -5.47 6.97
CA GLY A 54 42.47 -4.74 6.86
C GLY A 54 41.26 -5.62 7.12
N CYS A 55 40.44 -5.20 8.08
CA CYS A 55 39.03 -5.42 7.92
C CYS A 55 38.68 -4.84 6.54
N PRO A 56 38.13 -5.59 5.61
CA PRO A 56 37.64 -5.01 4.39
C PRO A 56 36.59 -3.98 4.82
N ARG A 57 36.89 -2.70 4.60
CA ARG A 57 35.86 -1.67 4.60
C ARG A 57 34.83 -2.18 3.60
N ASN A 58 33.69 -2.58 4.11
CA ASN A 58 32.53 -2.90 3.32
C ASN A 58 32.15 -1.60 2.61
N THR A 59 32.81 -1.35 1.47
CA THR A 59 32.41 -0.33 0.51
C THR A 59 31.05 -0.80 0.02
N GLY A 60 29.99 -0.09 0.31
CA GLY A 60 28.57 -0.36 0.07
C GLY A 60 28.13 -0.94 -1.28
N ALA A 61 28.82 -1.97 -1.77
CA ALA A 61 28.31 -2.86 -2.78
C ALA A 61 27.27 -3.73 -2.10
N GLY A 62 25.99 -3.51 -2.45
CA GLY A 62 24.87 -4.30 -1.96
C GLY A 62 25.19 -5.79 -2.03
N THR A 63 24.66 -6.55 -1.11
CA THR A 63 24.84 -8.01 -1.03
C THR A 63 24.54 -8.63 -2.40
N PRO A 64 25.53 -9.23 -3.11
CA PRO A 64 25.25 -9.88 -4.38
C PRO A 64 24.20 -10.97 -4.14
N VAL A 65 23.15 -10.98 -4.93
CA VAL A 65 22.11 -12.01 -4.87
C VAL A 65 22.73 -13.35 -5.33
N ASP A 66 22.37 -14.45 -4.66
CA ASP A 66 22.71 -15.81 -5.13
C ASP A 66 21.96 -16.08 -6.45
N PRO A 67 22.67 -16.31 -7.58
CA PRO A 67 22.02 -16.47 -8.88
C PRO A 67 21.06 -17.67 -8.93
N THR A 68 21.34 -18.71 -8.15
CA THR A 68 20.47 -19.91 -8.10
C THR A 68 19.19 -19.60 -7.35
N ILE A 69 19.25 -18.87 -6.22
CA ILE A 69 18.06 -18.41 -5.50
C ILE A 69 17.23 -17.49 -6.39
N LEU A 70 17.84 -16.53 -7.09
CA LEU A 70 17.14 -15.65 -7.99
C LEU A 70 16.44 -16.43 -9.13
N SER A 71 17.13 -17.39 -9.71
CA SER A 71 16.57 -18.25 -10.78
C SER A 71 15.34 -19.02 -10.29
N GLU A 72 15.42 -19.64 -9.12
CA GLU A 72 14.33 -20.41 -8.52
C GLU A 72 13.14 -19.49 -8.17
N VAL A 73 13.39 -18.35 -7.55
CA VAL A 73 12.36 -17.33 -7.23
C VAL A 73 11.64 -16.86 -8.50
N ASN A 74 12.39 -16.61 -9.58
CA ASN A 74 11.81 -16.20 -10.87
C ASN A 74 10.99 -17.31 -11.52
N GLY A 75 11.31 -18.60 -11.26
CA GLY A 75 10.55 -19.75 -11.75
C GLY A 75 9.19 -19.96 -11.10
N ILE A 76 8.94 -19.35 -9.94
CA ILE A 76 7.66 -19.50 -9.23
C ILE A 76 6.56 -18.70 -9.94
N ARG A 77 5.49 -19.36 -10.37
CA ARG A 77 4.27 -18.71 -10.87
C ARG A 77 3.51 -18.13 -9.67
N ALA A 78 3.57 -16.80 -9.52
CA ALA A 78 3.06 -16.12 -8.34
C ALA A 78 1.53 -15.97 -8.33
N ILE A 79 0.96 -15.80 -7.12
CA ILE A 79 -0.37 -15.23 -6.93
C ILE A 79 -0.17 -13.78 -6.49
N ASP A 80 -0.65 -12.86 -7.28
CA ASP A 80 -0.61 -11.43 -7.01
C ASP A 80 -1.80 -11.05 -6.13
N ASN A 81 -1.52 -10.59 -4.91
CA ASN A 81 -2.55 -10.34 -3.90
C ASN A 81 -3.31 -9.02 -4.10
N HIS A 82 -2.76 -8.10 -4.88
CA HIS A 82 -3.36 -6.77 -5.05
C HIS A 82 -2.92 -6.10 -6.35
N ALA A 83 -3.87 -5.81 -7.22
CA ALA A 83 -3.66 -5.12 -8.47
C ALA A 83 -4.97 -4.54 -9.04
N HIS A 84 -4.85 -3.57 -9.95
CA HIS A 84 -5.94 -2.88 -10.64
C HIS A 84 -5.84 -3.13 -12.17
N PRO A 85 -6.07 -4.38 -12.64
CA PRO A 85 -5.94 -4.69 -14.05
C PRO A 85 -7.01 -3.98 -14.88
N VAL A 86 -6.61 -3.43 -16.03
CA VAL A 86 -7.48 -2.70 -16.96
C VAL A 86 -7.78 -3.58 -18.16
N ARG A 87 -9.04 -3.59 -18.59
CA ARG A 87 -9.48 -4.29 -19.81
C ARG A 87 -9.08 -3.51 -21.07
N PHE A 88 -8.80 -4.24 -22.13
CA PHE A 88 -8.83 -3.62 -23.44
C PHE A 88 -10.30 -3.37 -23.86
N VAL A 89 -10.65 -2.11 -24.08
CA VAL A 89 -11.96 -1.73 -24.58
C VAL A 89 -11.81 -1.26 -26.03
N SER A 90 -12.67 -1.74 -26.91
CA SER A 90 -12.62 -1.37 -28.34
C SER A 90 -12.82 0.14 -28.52
N SER A 91 -12.16 0.69 -29.52
CA SER A 91 -11.95 2.09 -29.85
C SER A 91 -12.95 3.11 -29.25
N GLY A 92 -12.44 3.96 -28.40
CA GLY A 92 -13.13 5.16 -27.91
C GLY A 92 -13.65 5.09 -26.49
N ASP A 93 -13.78 3.89 -25.91
CA ASP A 93 -14.19 3.72 -24.52
C ASP A 93 -12.98 3.49 -23.61
N THR A 94 -13.08 3.95 -22.38
CA THR A 94 -12.13 3.71 -21.31
C THR A 94 -12.74 2.75 -20.31
N ASP A 95 -11.98 1.76 -19.87
CA ASP A 95 -12.39 0.94 -18.73
C ASP A 95 -12.32 1.80 -17.47
N ARG A 96 -13.46 2.11 -16.88
CA ARG A 96 -13.58 2.94 -15.67
C ARG A 96 -13.89 2.12 -14.42
N GLU A 97 -13.95 0.80 -14.57
CA GLU A 97 -14.35 -0.12 -13.48
C GLU A 97 -13.12 -0.73 -12.78
N PHE A 98 -11.92 -0.28 -13.14
CA PHE A 98 -10.68 -0.82 -12.57
C PHE A 98 -10.35 -0.25 -11.19
N ASP A 99 -11.01 0.82 -10.78
CA ASP A 99 -10.85 1.43 -9.46
C ASP A 99 -12.18 2.07 -9.01
N ALA A 100 -12.36 2.25 -7.69
CA ALA A 100 -13.49 2.95 -7.11
C ALA A 100 -13.19 4.44 -6.91
N LEU A 101 -11.93 4.82 -6.75
CA LEU A 101 -11.50 6.21 -6.60
C LEU A 101 -10.69 6.66 -7.80
N PRO A 102 -10.88 7.90 -8.29
CA PRO A 102 -10.17 8.43 -9.45
C PRO A 102 -8.75 8.90 -9.09
N VAL A 103 -7.95 8.03 -8.46
CA VAL A 103 -6.59 8.37 -8.00
C VAL A 103 -5.62 8.63 -9.16
N ASP A 104 -5.92 8.16 -10.37
CA ASP A 104 -5.20 8.42 -11.60
C ASP A 104 -5.32 9.88 -12.09
N ASN A 105 -6.32 10.61 -11.62
CA ASN A 105 -6.55 12.03 -11.94
C ASN A 105 -6.04 12.99 -10.85
N MET A 106 -5.39 12.47 -9.81
CA MET A 106 -4.86 13.29 -8.72
C MET A 106 -3.65 14.08 -9.20
N GLU A 107 -3.48 15.27 -8.65
CA GLU A 107 -2.31 16.10 -8.89
C GLU A 107 -1.06 15.44 -8.27
N PRO A 108 -0.08 14.95 -9.05
CA PRO A 108 1.14 14.41 -8.51
C PRO A 108 2.05 15.54 -8.04
N ALA A 109 2.51 15.48 -6.80
CA ALA A 109 3.51 16.41 -6.29
C ALA A 109 4.87 16.18 -7.00
N SER A 110 5.22 14.91 -7.25
CA SER A 110 6.40 14.49 -8.01
C SER A 110 6.34 12.99 -8.26
N ASP A 111 6.78 12.56 -9.43
CA ASP A 111 6.88 11.13 -9.73
C ASP A 111 8.07 10.51 -8.98
N PRO A 112 7.88 9.34 -8.35
CA PRO A 112 8.98 8.54 -7.83
C PRO A 112 10.03 8.28 -8.93
N LEU A 113 11.32 8.31 -8.56
CA LEU A 113 12.41 8.12 -9.53
C LEU A 113 12.21 6.87 -10.40
N GLN A 114 11.72 5.81 -9.80
CA GLN A 114 11.57 4.50 -10.44
C GLN A 114 10.35 4.35 -11.35
N LEU A 115 9.48 5.36 -11.40
CA LEU A 115 8.31 5.42 -12.29
C LEU A 115 8.49 6.49 -13.40
N ARG A 116 9.64 7.15 -13.45
CA ARG A 116 9.94 8.10 -14.53
C ARG A 116 10.30 7.36 -15.81
N THR A 117 9.94 7.94 -16.94
CA THR A 117 10.15 7.33 -18.25
C THR A 117 11.64 7.14 -18.62
N ASP A 118 12.54 7.84 -17.94
CA ASP A 118 14.00 7.69 -18.09
C ASP A 118 14.61 6.67 -17.12
N ASP A 119 13.81 6.04 -16.24
CA ASP A 119 14.28 4.93 -15.38
C ASP A 119 14.61 3.70 -16.24
N PRO A 120 15.78 3.07 -16.02
CA PRO A 120 16.16 1.87 -16.77
C PRO A 120 15.15 0.72 -16.67
N GLY A 121 14.45 0.58 -15.56
CA GLY A 121 13.41 -0.46 -15.35
C GLY A 121 12.20 -0.25 -16.27
N VAL A 122 11.85 0.99 -16.60
CA VAL A 122 10.77 1.31 -17.55
C VAL A 122 11.17 0.85 -18.96
N LEU A 123 12.40 1.17 -19.41
CA LEU A 123 12.90 0.69 -20.68
C LEU A 123 12.99 -0.84 -20.75
N GLU A 124 13.36 -1.49 -19.66
CA GLU A 124 13.36 -2.95 -19.56
C GLU A 124 11.94 -3.52 -19.69
N ALA A 125 10.95 -2.93 -19.04
CA ALA A 125 9.55 -3.34 -19.16
C ALA A 125 9.06 -3.19 -20.61
N TRP A 126 9.35 -2.06 -21.25
CA TRP A 126 8.99 -1.85 -22.67
C TRP A 126 9.64 -2.87 -23.61
N ARG A 127 10.90 -3.25 -23.36
CA ARG A 127 11.56 -4.30 -24.13
C ARG A 127 10.92 -5.67 -23.91
N ALA A 128 10.63 -6.01 -22.68
CA ALA A 128 10.06 -7.31 -22.33
C ALA A 128 8.63 -7.50 -22.83
N LEU A 129 7.81 -6.46 -22.70
CA LEU A 129 6.38 -6.50 -23.06
C LEU A 129 6.19 -6.20 -24.56
N TRP A 130 6.85 -5.18 -25.09
CA TRP A 130 6.52 -4.59 -26.39
C TRP A 130 7.61 -4.73 -27.43
N SER A 131 8.73 -5.42 -27.10
CA SER A 131 9.89 -5.55 -27.97
C SER A 131 10.46 -4.17 -28.39
N TYR A 132 10.48 -3.21 -27.45
CA TYR A 132 11.02 -1.86 -27.67
C TYR A 132 12.49 -1.90 -28.05
N PRO A 133 12.89 -1.43 -29.24
CA PRO A 133 14.24 -1.64 -29.74
C PRO A 133 15.25 -0.52 -29.38
N TYR A 134 14.76 0.60 -28.81
CA TYR A 134 15.55 1.79 -28.59
C TYR A 134 16.20 1.84 -27.23
N ALA A 135 17.21 2.69 -27.07
CA ALA A 135 17.90 2.95 -25.81
C ALA A 135 17.49 4.29 -25.18
N ASP A 136 16.64 5.07 -25.83
CA ASP A 136 16.19 6.39 -25.41
C ASP A 136 14.67 6.48 -25.39
N THR A 137 14.14 7.58 -24.86
CA THR A 137 12.72 7.90 -24.74
C THR A 137 12.36 9.16 -25.51
N SER A 138 12.92 9.34 -26.73
CA SER A 138 12.55 10.45 -27.58
C SER A 138 11.07 10.41 -27.95
N ALA A 139 10.47 11.58 -28.23
CA ALA A 139 9.05 11.68 -28.54
C ALA A 139 8.65 10.80 -29.74
N GLN A 140 9.54 10.66 -30.75
CA GLN A 140 9.32 9.78 -31.87
C GLN A 140 9.24 8.32 -31.42
N HIS A 141 10.23 7.84 -30.68
CA HIS A 141 10.29 6.45 -30.24
C HIS A 141 9.14 6.10 -29.25
N ILE A 142 8.73 7.03 -28.39
CA ILE A 142 7.52 6.88 -27.56
C ILE A 142 6.27 6.73 -28.44
N SER A 143 6.15 7.52 -29.52
CA SER A 143 5.02 7.39 -30.45
C SER A 143 4.99 6.02 -31.13
N GLU A 144 6.14 5.51 -31.58
CA GLU A 144 6.25 4.17 -32.18
C GLU A 144 5.91 3.06 -31.15
N TRP A 145 6.39 3.20 -29.91
CA TRP A 145 6.03 2.29 -28.81
C TRP A 145 4.52 2.27 -28.53
N LYS A 146 3.86 3.43 -28.43
CA LYS A 146 2.40 3.51 -28.25
C LYS A 146 1.65 2.78 -29.37
N GLN A 147 2.08 2.92 -30.61
CA GLN A 147 1.49 2.21 -31.74
C GLN A 147 1.71 0.69 -31.65
N GLN A 148 2.90 0.25 -31.24
CA GLN A 148 3.21 -1.16 -31.03
C GLN A 148 2.35 -1.76 -29.91
N LYS A 149 2.23 -1.07 -28.77
CA LYS A 149 1.37 -1.46 -27.65
C LYS A 149 -0.07 -1.65 -28.11
N LEU A 150 -0.65 -0.64 -28.78
CA LEU A 150 -2.00 -0.70 -29.31
C LEU A 150 -2.21 -1.85 -30.32
N ARG A 151 -1.21 -2.16 -31.15
CA ARG A 151 -1.28 -3.29 -32.07
C ARG A 151 -1.39 -4.61 -31.31
N ILE A 152 -0.52 -4.84 -30.33
CA ILE A 152 -0.54 -6.06 -29.53
C ILE A 152 -1.85 -6.16 -28.74
N MET A 153 -2.33 -5.07 -28.14
CA MET A 153 -3.62 -5.06 -27.44
C MET A 153 -4.76 -5.51 -28.36
N LYS A 154 -4.81 -5.01 -29.59
CA LYS A 154 -5.82 -5.39 -30.58
C LYS A 154 -5.66 -6.85 -31.06
N GLU A 155 -4.43 -7.33 -31.25
CA GLU A 155 -4.14 -8.71 -31.63
C GLU A 155 -4.54 -9.71 -30.54
N GLN A 156 -4.32 -9.36 -29.27
CA GLN A 156 -4.70 -10.19 -28.13
C GLN A 156 -6.20 -10.09 -27.78
N ALA A 157 -6.84 -8.97 -28.09
CA ALA A 157 -8.26 -8.72 -27.80
C ALA A 157 -8.66 -9.14 -26.35
N ASP A 158 -9.68 -9.98 -26.20
CA ASP A 158 -10.12 -10.47 -24.86
C ASP A 158 -9.08 -11.32 -24.13
N ASN A 159 -8.08 -11.85 -24.82
CA ASN A 159 -6.98 -12.58 -24.20
C ASN A 159 -5.90 -11.66 -23.62
N TYR A 160 -5.99 -10.36 -23.87
CA TYR A 160 -4.97 -9.40 -23.49
C TYR A 160 -4.58 -9.39 -22.01
N PRO A 161 -5.52 -9.35 -21.05
CA PRO A 161 -5.15 -9.39 -19.64
C PRO A 161 -4.43 -10.71 -19.24
N MET A 162 -4.82 -11.85 -19.79
CA MET A 162 -4.14 -13.12 -19.54
C MET A 162 -2.73 -13.15 -20.14
N TRP A 163 -2.55 -12.57 -21.32
CA TRP A 163 -1.25 -12.40 -21.94
C TRP A 163 -0.29 -11.58 -21.05
N VAL A 164 -0.80 -10.52 -20.39
CA VAL A 164 0.00 -9.73 -19.42
C VAL A 164 0.43 -10.60 -18.25
N LEU A 165 -0.48 -11.40 -17.65
CA LEU A 165 -0.12 -12.31 -16.56
C LEU A 165 0.97 -13.30 -16.96
N ASP A 166 0.93 -13.81 -18.19
CA ASP A 166 1.95 -14.74 -18.68
C ASP A 166 3.31 -14.06 -18.86
N LYS A 167 3.32 -12.80 -19.32
CA LYS A 167 4.55 -11.99 -19.46
C LYS A 167 5.18 -11.61 -18.12
N THR A 168 4.38 -11.49 -17.07
CA THR A 168 4.84 -11.10 -15.72
C THR A 168 5.14 -12.30 -14.80
N GLY A 169 4.88 -13.53 -15.26
CA GLY A 169 5.07 -14.74 -14.45
C GLY A 169 4.04 -14.87 -13.31
N ILE A 170 2.87 -14.24 -13.47
CA ILE A 170 1.74 -14.30 -12.53
C ILE A 170 0.79 -15.40 -12.97
N ASP A 171 0.44 -16.32 -12.07
CA ASP A 171 -0.53 -17.38 -12.31
C ASP A 171 -1.95 -16.86 -12.11
N ARG A 172 -2.18 -16.18 -11.00
CA ARG A 172 -3.47 -15.59 -10.63
C ARG A 172 -3.24 -14.19 -10.09
N MET A 173 -4.17 -13.30 -10.38
CA MET A 173 -4.18 -11.92 -9.89
C MET A 173 -5.47 -11.66 -9.13
N VAL A 174 -5.34 -11.20 -7.91
CA VAL A 174 -6.45 -10.69 -7.11
C VAL A 174 -6.73 -9.28 -7.58
N ALA A 175 -7.82 -9.14 -8.30
CA ALA A 175 -8.18 -7.94 -9.04
C ALA A 175 -9.14 -7.06 -8.21
N ASN A 176 -8.65 -5.90 -7.79
CA ASN A 176 -9.49 -4.87 -7.18
C ASN A 176 -10.21 -4.13 -8.30
N ARG A 177 -11.52 -4.28 -8.36
CA ARG A 177 -12.35 -3.69 -9.43
C ARG A 177 -13.76 -3.47 -8.93
N VAL A 178 -14.40 -2.43 -9.41
CA VAL A 178 -15.85 -2.24 -9.21
C VAL A 178 -16.61 -3.39 -9.87
N HIS A 179 -16.24 -3.72 -11.13
CA HIS A 179 -16.73 -4.89 -11.85
C HIS A 179 -15.64 -5.59 -12.64
N MET A 180 -15.73 -6.91 -12.73
CA MET A 180 -14.72 -7.72 -13.42
C MET A 180 -14.74 -7.52 -14.95
N GLY A 181 -15.92 -7.39 -15.55
CA GLY A 181 -16.02 -7.34 -17.02
C GLY A 181 -15.74 -8.68 -17.71
N THR A 182 -15.73 -8.71 -19.05
CA THR A 182 -15.70 -9.97 -19.83
C THR A 182 -14.34 -10.65 -19.91
N SER A 183 -13.25 -9.88 -20.00
CA SER A 183 -11.88 -10.40 -20.21
C SER A 183 -11.07 -10.60 -18.94
N ILE A 184 -11.57 -10.14 -17.79
CA ILE A 184 -10.94 -10.29 -16.47
C ILE A 184 -11.80 -11.23 -15.64
N GLN A 185 -11.57 -12.55 -15.77
CA GLN A 185 -12.44 -13.59 -15.22
C GLN A 185 -11.66 -14.72 -14.54
N PRO A 186 -12.28 -15.45 -13.59
CA PRO A 186 -11.73 -16.67 -13.07
C PRO A 186 -11.37 -17.68 -14.18
N PRO A 187 -10.39 -18.55 -13.96
CA PRO A 187 -9.62 -18.73 -12.71
C PRO A 187 -8.38 -17.83 -12.59
N ARG A 188 -8.03 -17.05 -13.63
CA ARG A 188 -6.80 -16.26 -13.66
C ARG A 188 -6.94 -14.93 -12.88
N PHE A 189 -8.13 -14.34 -12.87
CA PHE A 189 -8.45 -13.14 -12.11
C PHE A 189 -9.48 -13.46 -11.04
N ILE A 190 -9.24 -13.00 -9.83
CA ILE A 190 -10.09 -13.27 -8.66
C ILE A 190 -10.56 -11.93 -8.12
N TRP A 191 -11.85 -11.78 -7.95
CA TRP A 191 -12.47 -10.50 -7.66
C TRP A 191 -12.33 -10.06 -6.20
N VAL A 192 -12.04 -8.77 -6.02
CA VAL A 192 -12.15 -8.03 -4.76
C VAL A 192 -12.85 -6.71 -5.04
N PRO A 193 -14.15 -6.61 -4.73
CA PRO A 193 -14.92 -5.38 -4.85
C PRO A 193 -14.59 -4.38 -3.75
N TYR A 194 -15.06 -3.14 -3.92
CA TYR A 194 -14.87 -2.05 -2.98
C TYR A 194 -16.08 -1.91 -2.06
N ALA A 195 -15.83 -1.75 -0.76
CA ALA A 195 -16.88 -1.65 0.25
C ALA A 195 -16.98 -0.26 0.91
N ASP A 196 -16.12 0.70 0.52
CA ASP A 196 -16.09 2.04 1.11
C ASP A 196 -17.42 2.76 1.03
N ALA A 197 -18.11 2.67 -0.10
CA ALA A 197 -19.41 3.28 -0.32
C ALA A 197 -20.47 2.88 0.73
N LEU A 198 -20.32 1.72 1.36
CA LEU A 198 -21.20 1.25 2.43
C LEU A 198 -20.90 1.93 3.79
N LEU A 199 -19.74 2.59 3.94
CA LEU A 199 -19.38 3.33 5.16
C LEU A 199 -19.94 4.76 5.18
N PHE A 200 -20.32 5.29 4.02
CA PHE A 200 -20.69 6.69 3.84
C PHE A 200 -22.14 6.87 3.36
N PRO A 201 -23.16 6.35 4.09
CA PRO A 201 -24.55 6.38 3.63
C PRO A 201 -25.22 7.76 3.72
N LEU A 202 -24.70 8.67 4.54
CA LEU A 202 -25.30 9.98 4.77
C LEU A 202 -24.82 11.02 3.76
N ASP A 203 -25.21 12.28 3.93
CA ASP A 203 -24.71 13.39 3.12
C ASP A 203 -23.21 13.60 3.34
N ASN A 204 -22.43 13.44 2.27
CA ASN A 204 -20.98 13.53 2.26
C ASN A 204 -20.45 14.92 1.87
N SER A 205 -21.32 15.91 1.65
CA SER A 205 -20.95 17.23 1.13
C SER A 205 -19.89 17.93 1.97
N ARG A 206 -19.94 17.77 3.29
CA ARG A 206 -18.97 18.31 4.23
C ARG A 206 -17.58 17.65 4.09
N LEU A 207 -17.55 16.33 4.00
CA LEU A 207 -16.30 15.57 3.79
C LEU A 207 -15.71 15.86 2.41
N ALA A 208 -16.56 15.93 1.38
CA ALA A 208 -16.17 16.28 0.02
C ALA A 208 -15.59 17.71 -0.09
N ALA A 209 -16.08 18.65 0.72
CA ALA A 209 -15.58 20.02 0.74
C ALA A 209 -14.20 20.18 1.41
N ALA A 210 -13.68 19.16 2.06
CA ALA A 210 -12.42 19.26 2.82
C ALA A 210 -11.21 19.53 1.93
N ASN A 211 -11.16 18.96 0.72
CA ASN A 211 -10.14 19.24 -0.28
C ASN A 211 -10.59 18.79 -1.68
N THR A 212 -9.79 19.10 -2.69
CA THR A 212 -10.11 18.82 -4.09
C THR A 212 -10.23 17.32 -4.37
N ASP A 213 -9.35 16.50 -3.81
CA ASP A 213 -9.31 15.05 -4.02
C ASP A 213 -10.59 14.41 -3.46
N ARG A 214 -10.94 14.73 -2.21
CA ARG A 214 -12.16 14.22 -1.57
C ARG A 214 -13.45 14.59 -2.32
N LYS A 215 -13.47 15.75 -2.97
CA LYS A 215 -14.62 16.14 -3.79
C LYS A 215 -14.84 15.14 -4.93
N ALA A 216 -13.78 14.72 -5.60
CA ALA A 216 -13.86 13.71 -6.66
C ALA A 216 -14.21 12.33 -6.09
N PHE A 217 -13.53 11.91 -5.02
CA PHE A 217 -13.74 10.61 -4.39
C PHE A 217 -15.18 10.40 -3.92
N PHE A 218 -15.76 11.34 -3.22
CA PHE A 218 -17.14 11.20 -2.74
C PHE A 218 -18.17 11.23 -3.88
N ALA A 219 -17.86 11.82 -5.03
CA ALA A 219 -18.72 11.72 -6.20
C ALA A 219 -18.76 10.29 -6.75
N ASP A 220 -17.62 9.60 -6.80
CA ASP A 220 -17.54 8.21 -7.25
C ASP A 220 -18.07 7.24 -6.19
N GLU A 221 -17.81 7.47 -4.89
CA GLU A 221 -18.41 6.69 -3.81
C GLU A 221 -19.94 6.76 -3.81
N ASP A 222 -20.52 7.94 -4.07
CA ASP A 222 -21.98 8.12 -4.21
C ASP A 222 -22.51 7.34 -5.42
N ALA A 223 -21.77 7.28 -6.53
CA ALA A 223 -22.13 6.49 -7.70
C ALA A 223 -22.10 4.98 -7.42
N VAL A 224 -21.04 4.48 -6.75
CA VAL A 224 -20.92 3.07 -6.33
C VAL A 224 -22.03 2.70 -5.37
N ARG A 225 -22.34 3.55 -4.38
CA ARG A 225 -23.47 3.33 -3.46
C ARG A 225 -24.81 3.27 -4.22
N GLY A 226 -25.03 4.19 -5.17
CA GLY A 226 -26.22 4.17 -6.02
C GLY A 226 -26.38 2.89 -6.82
N GLN A 227 -25.27 2.31 -7.27
CA GLN A 227 -25.25 1.01 -7.92
C GLN A 227 -25.64 -0.12 -6.96
N TYR A 228 -25.06 -0.17 -5.75
CA TYR A 228 -25.41 -1.18 -4.75
C TYR A 228 -26.90 -1.12 -4.37
N LEU A 229 -27.47 0.08 -4.23
CA LEU A 229 -28.90 0.24 -4.02
C LEU A 229 -29.73 -0.34 -5.18
N LYS A 230 -29.37 -0.01 -6.41
CA LYS A 230 -30.03 -0.52 -7.60
C LYS A 230 -29.97 -2.05 -7.66
N GLU A 231 -28.85 -2.65 -7.35
CA GLU A 231 -28.64 -4.09 -7.33
C GLU A 231 -29.41 -4.80 -6.22
N THR A 232 -29.72 -4.13 -5.12
CA THR A 232 -30.62 -4.64 -4.07
C THR A 232 -32.09 -4.35 -4.35
N GLY A 233 -32.41 -3.68 -5.47
CA GLY A 233 -33.77 -3.33 -5.85
C GLY A 233 -34.34 -2.12 -5.13
N LEU A 234 -33.52 -1.37 -4.40
CA LEU A 234 -33.95 -0.19 -3.66
C LEU A 234 -33.79 1.09 -4.50
N GLN A 235 -34.75 2.02 -4.34
CA GLN A 235 -34.71 3.32 -5.00
C GLN A 235 -34.12 4.42 -4.11
N ALA A 236 -34.02 4.19 -2.82
CA ALA A 236 -33.48 5.11 -1.83
C ALA A 236 -32.95 4.35 -0.63
N LEU A 237 -32.09 5.02 0.14
CA LEU A 237 -31.59 4.48 1.40
C LEU A 237 -32.72 4.24 2.40
N PRO A 238 -32.69 3.14 3.16
CA PRO A 238 -33.63 2.85 4.25
C PRO A 238 -33.61 3.94 5.32
N LYS A 239 -34.69 4.03 6.11
CA LYS A 239 -34.83 5.08 7.11
C LYS A 239 -34.17 4.75 8.46
N THR A 240 -33.94 3.49 8.73
CA THR A 240 -33.32 3.02 9.98
C THR A 240 -32.00 2.31 9.68
N LEU A 241 -31.08 2.34 10.63
CA LEU A 241 -29.81 1.61 10.50
C LEU A 241 -30.04 0.10 10.34
N ASP A 242 -31.03 -0.45 11.04
CA ASP A 242 -31.38 -1.87 10.95
C ASP A 242 -31.79 -2.28 9.55
N GLU A 243 -32.62 -1.47 8.90
CA GLU A 243 -33.01 -1.69 7.52
C GLU A 243 -31.82 -1.52 6.58
N TYR A 244 -30.95 -0.52 6.82
CA TYR A 244 -29.75 -0.31 6.01
C TYR A 244 -28.80 -1.52 6.06
N LEU A 245 -28.55 -2.04 7.25
CA LEU A 245 -27.70 -3.22 7.43
C LEU A 245 -28.33 -4.46 6.78
N ARG A 246 -29.63 -4.68 6.98
CA ARG A 246 -30.35 -5.86 6.49
C ARG A 246 -30.59 -5.83 4.97
N ASP A 247 -30.97 -4.69 4.43
CA ASP A 247 -31.49 -4.58 3.07
C ASP A 247 -30.46 -4.04 2.06
N VAL A 248 -29.35 -3.44 2.53
CA VAL A 248 -28.29 -2.89 1.68
C VAL A 248 -26.95 -3.58 1.96
N VAL A 249 -26.40 -3.46 3.17
CA VAL A 249 -25.04 -3.90 3.48
C VAL A 249 -24.90 -5.42 3.35
N THR A 250 -25.66 -6.18 4.10
CA THR A 250 -25.57 -7.65 4.08
C THR A 250 -25.85 -8.24 2.69
N PRO A 251 -26.91 -7.82 1.95
CA PRO A 251 -27.15 -8.32 0.60
C PRO A 251 -26.05 -7.95 -0.41
N ALA A 252 -25.40 -6.78 -0.29
CA ALA A 252 -24.27 -6.41 -1.15
C ALA A 252 -23.11 -7.40 -0.95
N LEU A 253 -22.70 -7.64 0.30
CA LEU A 253 -21.62 -8.56 0.62
C LEU A 253 -21.93 -10.01 0.22
N GLU A 254 -23.16 -10.47 0.44
CA GLU A 254 -23.62 -11.81 0.02
C GLU A 254 -23.57 -11.98 -1.49
N ARG A 255 -23.97 -10.96 -2.24
CA ARG A 255 -23.87 -10.96 -3.71
C ARG A 255 -22.41 -10.94 -4.18
N HIS A 256 -21.56 -10.14 -3.56
CA HIS A 256 -20.12 -10.17 -3.88
C HIS A 256 -19.57 -11.59 -3.70
N LYS A 257 -19.88 -12.23 -2.56
CA LYS A 257 -19.48 -13.62 -2.31
C LYS A 257 -20.02 -14.61 -3.34
N GLN A 258 -21.30 -14.50 -3.70
CA GLN A 258 -21.96 -15.35 -4.70
C GLN A 258 -21.33 -15.19 -6.09
N ASN A 259 -20.86 -13.97 -6.41
CA ASN A 259 -20.18 -13.66 -7.67
C ASN A 259 -18.66 -13.95 -7.64
N GLY A 260 -18.17 -14.64 -6.60
CA GLY A 260 -16.81 -15.16 -6.55
C GLY A 260 -15.79 -14.22 -5.89
N ALA A 261 -16.24 -13.17 -5.20
CA ALA A 261 -15.33 -12.36 -4.38
C ALA A 261 -14.69 -13.20 -3.25
N ILE A 262 -13.42 -12.90 -2.96
CA ILE A 262 -12.67 -13.55 -1.88
C ILE A 262 -12.37 -12.59 -0.72
N ALA A 263 -12.51 -11.29 -0.96
CA ALA A 263 -12.32 -10.22 0.01
C ALA A 263 -13.16 -8.99 -0.35
N GLU A 264 -13.26 -8.05 0.56
CA GLU A 264 -13.75 -6.69 0.34
C GLU A 264 -12.60 -5.70 0.49
N LYS A 265 -12.44 -4.75 -0.44
CA LYS A 265 -11.42 -3.71 -0.39
C LYS A 265 -11.95 -2.44 0.26
N PHE A 266 -11.12 -1.85 1.10
CA PHE A 266 -11.32 -0.51 1.66
C PHE A 266 -10.17 0.40 1.27
N GLU A 267 -10.51 1.54 0.68
CA GLU A 267 -9.64 2.68 0.39
C GLU A 267 -9.89 3.85 1.34
N VAL A 268 -10.52 3.55 2.45
CA VAL A 268 -10.94 4.50 3.50
C VAL A 268 -9.83 5.44 3.97
N ALA A 269 -8.55 5.08 3.82
CA ALA A 269 -7.40 5.93 4.09
C ALA A 269 -7.40 7.25 3.29
N TYR A 270 -8.00 7.27 2.09
CA TYR A 270 -8.17 8.47 1.27
C TYR A 270 -9.32 9.35 1.74
N LEU A 271 -10.32 8.74 2.38
CA LEU A 271 -11.58 9.38 2.74
C LEU A 271 -11.57 9.91 4.18
N ARG A 272 -10.91 9.20 5.10
CA ARG A 272 -10.78 9.58 6.51
C ARG A 272 -9.60 8.86 7.19
N PRO A 273 -9.09 9.40 8.31
CA PRO A 273 -8.13 8.69 9.15
C PRO A 273 -8.71 7.38 9.70
N PHE A 274 -7.84 6.40 9.95
CA PHE A 274 -8.16 5.18 10.68
C PHE A 274 -8.56 5.48 12.15
N GLY A 275 -8.65 4.46 12.98
CA GLY A 275 -9.10 4.56 14.36
C GLY A 275 -10.59 4.24 14.43
N PHE A 276 -10.91 2.95 14.18
CA PHE A 276 -12.27 2.42 14.23
C PHE A 276 -12.57 1.92 15.64
N ASP A 277 -13.21 2.77 16.43
CA ASP A 277 -13.56 2.48 17.82
C ASP A 277 -14.75 1.50 17.92
N LYS A 278 -14.89 0.81 19.05
CA LYS A 278 -16.09 0.02 19.33
C LYS A 278 -17.20 0.96 19.75
N VAL A 279 -18.23 1.07 18.92
CA VAL A 279 -19.36 1.97 19.12
C VAL A 279 -20.62 1.16 19.44
N GLU A 280 -21.37 1.62 20.44
CA GLU A 280 -22.66 1.03 20.79
C GLU A 280 -23.67 1.24 19.65
N ARG A 281 -24.44 0.19 19.32
CA ARG A 281 -25.43 0.21 18.25
C ARG A 281 -26.42 1.38 18.37
N ALA A 282 -26.89 1.68 19.59
CA ALA A 282 -27.83 2.77 19.82
C ALA A 282 -27.27 4.15 19.44
N ALA A 283 -25.97 4.37 19.61
CA ALA A 283 -25.32 5.61 19.20
C ALA A 283 -25.25 5.71 17.67
N ALA A 284 -24.87 4.65 16.98
CA ALA A 284 -24.86 4.60 15.52
C ALA A 284 -26.26 4.76 14.92
N GLU A 285 -27.28 4.09 15.49
CA GLU A 285 -28.68 4.24 15.10
C GLU A 285 -29.18 5.67 15.27
N SER A 286 -28.85 6.32 16.36
CA SER A 286 -29.22 7.72 16.61
C SER A 286 -28.67 8.65 15.55
N VAL A 287 -27.38 8.48 15.16
CA VAL A 287 -26.77 9.28 14.09
C VAL A 287 -27.46 8.99 12.75
N TYR A 288 -27.59 7.71 12.39
CA TYR A 288 -28.19 7.34 11.11
C TYR A 288 -29.62 7.90 10.96
N SER A 289 -30.49 7.63 11.94
CA SER A 289 -31.90 8.05 11.92
C SER A 289 -32.08 9.57 11.93
N THR A 290 -31.16 10.29 12.60
CA THR A 290 -31.20 11.76 12.63
C THR A 290 -30.86 12.36 11.27
N PHE A 291 -29.85 11.85 10.58
CA PHE A 291 -29.29 12.52 9.43
C PHE A 291 -29.71 11.93 8.07
N ILE A 292 -30.25 10.71 8.01
CA ILE A 292 -30.60 10.06 6.73
C ILE A 292 -31.57 10.87 5.85
N ASN A 293 -32.48 11.63 6.45
CA ASN A 293 -33.40 12.51 5.76
C ASN A 293 -33.20 14.00 6.11
N ALA A 294 -32.12 14.34 6.81
CA ALA A 294 -31.82 15.71 7.18
C ALA A 294 -31.32 16.52 5.99
N LYS A 295 -31.48 17.84 6.05
CA LYS A 295 -30.92 18.77 5.05
C LYS A 295 -29.48 19.19 5.38
N ASN A 296 -28.96 18.79 6.52
CA ASN A 296 -27.63 19.11 7.01
C ASN A 296 -26.84 17.83 7.24
N SER A 297 -25.54 17.88 6.97
CA SER A 297 -24.60 16.81 7.24
C SER A 297 -24.38 16.66 8.75
N PRO A 298 -24.04 15.45 9.25
CA PRO A 298 -23.55 15.25 10.62
C PRO A 298 -22.23 16.01 10.85
N SER A 299 -21.86 16.23 12.11
CA SER A 299 -20.50 16.63 12.47
C SER A 299 -19.51 15.52 12.15
N ASP A 300 -18.21 15.83 12.10
CA ASP A 300 -17.19 14.82 11.82
C ASP A 300 -17.17 13.75 12.91
N GLU A 301 -17.38 14.13 14.17
CA GLU A 301 -17.44 13.20 15.30
C GLU A 301 -18.68 12.30 15.24
N GLU A 302 -19.86 12.85 14.95
CA GLU A 302 -21.09 12.07 14.78
C GLU A 302 -20.95 11.09 13.62
N TYR A 303 -20.46 11.55 12.48
CA TYR A 303 -20.31 10.67 11.32
C TYR A 303 -19.25 9.58 11.56
N LYS A 304 -18.17 9.93 12.28
CA LYS A 304 -17.16 8.94 12.68
C LYS A 304 -17.78 7.80 13.50
N LEU A 305 -18.67 8.10 14.45
CA LEU A 305 -19.36 7.05 15.25
C LEU A 305 -20.10 6.05 14.35
N LEU A 306 -20.85 6.57 13.36
CA LEU A 306 -21.58 5.70 12.44
C LEU A 306 -20.62 4.89 11.55
N GLN A 307 -19.59 5.50 11.00
CA GLN A 307 -18.60 4.82 10.14
C GLN A 307 -17.81 3.75 10.90
N ASP A 308 -17.44 4.03 12.15
CA ASP A 308 -16.76 3.06 13.01
C ASP A 308 -17.63 1.82 13.27
N TYR A 309 -18.92 2.04 13.53
CA TYR A 309 -19.89 0.96 13.68
C TYR A 309 -20.06 0.16 12.37
N LEU A 310 -20.24 0.86 11.25
CA LEU A 310 -20.44 0.22 9.94
C LEU A 310 -19.25 -0.62 9.51
N LEU A 311 -18.00 -0.12 9.64
CA LEU A 311 -16.82 -0.90 9.28
C LEU A 311 -16.74 -2.18 10.12
N ARG A 312 -16.97 -2.10 11.42
CA ARG A 312 -16.97 -3.29 12.30
C ARG A 312 -18.07 -4.28 11.94
N PHE A 313 -19.27 -3.79 11.60
CA PHE A 313 -20.35 -4.64 11.11
C PHE A 313 -19.99 -5.32 9.78
N ILE A 314 -19.46 -4.58 8.80
CA ILE A 314 -19.02 -5.14 7.53
C ILE A 314 -17.91 -6.18 7.75
N ALA A 315 -16.93 -5.87 8.60
CA ALA A 315 -15.87 -6.81 8.92
C ALA A 315 -16.40 -8.10 9.58
N LEU A 316 -17.41 -8.00 10.45
CA LEU A 316 -18.07 -9.15 11.06
C LEU A 316 -18.77 -10.01 10.01
N GLU A 317 -19.52 -9.39 9.10
CA GLU A 317 -20.20 -10.05 7.99
C GLU A 317 -19.21 -10.71 7.03
N CYS A 318 -18.09 -10.04 6.72
CA CYS A 318 -16.99 -10.64 5.94
C CYS A 318 -16.49 -11.91 6.61
N GLY A 319 -16.27 -11.88 7.92
CA GLY A 319 -15.89 -13.08 8.70
C GLY A 319 -16.94 -14.19 8.64
N ARG A 320 -18.23 -13.86 8.66
CA ARG A 320 -19.35 -14.81 8.51
C ARG A 320 -19.36 -15.45 7.12
N LEU A 321 -19.10 -14.66 6.08
CA LEU A 321 -19.13 -15.10 4.67
C LEU A 321 -17.82 -15.78 4.22
N GLY A 322 -16.78 -15.75 5.05
CA GLY A 322 -15.44 -16.22 4.68
C GLY A 322 -14.78 -15.33 3.63
N LEU A 323 -15.08 -14.03 3.66
CA LEU A 323 -14.38 -12.98 2.94
C LEU A 323 -13.26 -12.40 3.81
N ALA A 324 -12.11 -12.11 3.20
CA ALA A 324 -11.11 -11.28 3.87
C ALA A 324 -11.49 -9.78 3.77
N VAL A 325 -10.81 -8.95 4.57
CA VAL A 325 -10.92 -7.50 4.50
C VAL A 325 -9.56 -6.94 4.10
N HIS A 326 -9.46 -6.36 2.94
CA HIS A 326 -8.28 -5.66 2.43
C HIS A 326 -8.40 -4.19 2.78
N ILE A 327 -7.40 -3.63 3.45
CA ILE A 327 -7.37 -2.22 3.83
C ILE A 327 -6.11 -1.59 3.25
N HIS A 328 -6.28 -0.56 2.42
CA HIS A 328 -5.17 0.29 1.97
C HIS A 328 -4.47 0.90 3.18
N THR A 329 -3.15 0.76 3.31
CA THR A 329 -2.38 1.27 4.45
C THR A 329 -1.10 1.97 4.03
N GLY A 330 -0.65 2.95 4.83
CA GLY A 330 0.59 3.66 4.60
C GLY A 330 0.49 4.68 3.47
N THR A 331 1.40 4.62 2.49
CA THR A 331 1.45 5.60 1.40
C THR A 331 0.23 5.53 0.48
N GLY A 332 -0.14 6.68 -0.04
CA GLY A 332 -1.20 6.84 -1.04
C GLY A 332 -0.82 7.94 -2.04
N ALA A 333 -1.62 8.08 -3.09
CA ALA A 333 -1.49 9.12 -4.10
C ALA A 333 -2.18 10.42 -3.68
N GLY A 334 -1.82 11.54 -4.34
CA GLY A 334 -2.45 12.84 -4.16
C GLY A 334 -1.81 13.76 -3.13
N SER A 335 -1.99 15.07 -3.37
CA SER A 335 -1.35 16.11 -2.57
C SER A 335 -1.97 16.32 -1.19
N TYR A 336 -3.17 15.77 -0.96
CA TYR A 336 -3.94 15.95 0.28
C TYR A 336 -4.07 14.68 1.10
N TYR A 337 -3.33 13.62 0.74
CA TYR A 337 -3.38 12.34 1.46
C TYR A 337 -2.84 12.47 2.90
N ASP A 338 -3.59 11.97 3.88
CA ASP A 338 -3.19 11.99 5.30
C ASP A 338 -2.41 10.73 5.67
N LEU A 339 -1.10 10.77 5.47
CA LEU A 339 -0.21 9.66 5.79
C LEU A 339 -0.28 9.22 7.27
N ARG A 340 -0.48 10.15 8.22
CA ARG A 340 -0.58 9.80 9.65
C ARG A 340 -1.88 9.07 9.94
N GLY A 341 -2.97 9.51 9.29
CA GLY A 341 -4.26 8.86 9.38
C GLY A 341 -4.30 7.47 8.78
N ALA A 342 -3.39 7.16 7.85
CA ALA A 342 -3.23 5.86 7.21
C ALA A 342 -2.23 4.93 7.92
N ASN A 343 -1.75 5.30 9.11
CA ASN A 343 -0.84 4.46 9.90
C ASN A 343 -1.54 3.16 10.33
N PRO A 344 -1.05 1.96 9.95
CA PRO A 344 -1.68 0.68 10.24
C PRO A 344 -1.83 0.38 11.74
N ILE A 345 -1.05 0.99 12.62
CA ILE A 345 -1.20 0.88 14.08
C ILE A 345 -2.61 1.28 14.55
N LEU A 346 -3.22 2.24 13.86
CA LEU A 346 -4.58 2.69 14.18
C LEU A 346 -5.67 1.64 13.90
N LEU A 347 -5.33 0.54 13.22
CA LEU A 347 -6.22 -0.60 12.99
C LEU A 347 -6.17 -1.64 14.12
N GLU A 348 -5.27 -1.50 15.10
CA GLU A 348 -5.06 -2.52 16.14
C GLU A 348 -6.35 -2.87 16.91
N SER A 349 -7.23 -1.90 17.11
CA SER A 349 -8.52 -2.11 17.79
C SER A 349 -9.42 -3.16 17.07
N LEU A 350 -9.33 -3.26 15.74
CA LEU A 350 -10.04 -4.27 14.94
C LEU A 350 -9.44 -5.67 15.16
N PHE A 351 -8.11 -5.76 15.19
CA PHE A 351 -7.42 -7.05 15.36
C PHE A 351 -7.54 -7.61 16.78
N ASN A 352 -7.74 -6.73 17.76
CA ASN A 352 -7.94 -7.10 19.16
C ASN A 352 -9.40 -7.45 19.51
N ASP A 353 -10.36 -7.14 18.64
CA ASP A 353 -11.77 -7.42 18.91
C ASP A 353 -12.05 -8.93 18.81
N PRO A 354 -12.53 -9.58 19.91
CA PRO A 354 -12.89 -10.99 19.89
C PRO A 354 -13.98 -11.33 18.87
N ASP A 355 -14.92 -10.40 18.61
CA ASP A 355 -16.02 -10.60 17.68
C ASP A 355 -15.51 -10.70 16.22
N LEU A 356 -14.39 -10.02 15.93
CA LEU A 356 -13.75 -10.02 14.61
C LEU A 356 -12.66 -11.10 14.43
N ARG A 357 -12.55 -12.05 15.36
CA ARG A 357 -11.48 -13.06 15.33
C ARG A 357 -11.53 -13.97 14.10
N LYS A 358 -12.68 -14.17 13.49
CA LYS A 358 -12.87 -14.96 12.27
C LYS A 358 -12.56 -14.18 11.00
N THR A 359 -12.59 -12.85 11.06
CA THR A 359 -12.29 -11.97 9.94
C THR A 359 -10.79 -11.90 9.74
N LYS A 360 -10.33 -12.13 8.52
CA LYS A 360 -8.93 -12.01 8.13
C LYS A 360 -8.71 -10.64 7.52
N PHE A 361 -7.79 -9.87 8.08
CA PHE A 361 -7.45 -8.54 7.60
C PHE A 361 -6.13 -8.57 6.85
N VAL A 362 -6.08 -8.00 5.68
CA VAL A 362 -4.86 -7.81 4.89
C VAL A 362 -4.55 -6.32 4.81
N MET A 363 -3.45 -5.93 5.44
CA MET A 363 -2.91 -4.57 5.36
C MET A 363 -2.17 -4.42 4.03
N VAL A 364 -2.88 -3.88 3.04
CA VAL A 364 -2.37 -3.71 1.67
C VAL A 364 -1.26 -2.67 1.68
N HIS A 365 -0.23 -2.87 0.86
CA HIS A 365 1.01 -2.07 0.77
C HIS A 365 1.97 -2.20 1.97
N GLY A 366 1.70 -3.13 2.91
CA GLY A 366 2.57 -3.36 4.06
C GLY A 366 2.85 -2.11 4.88
N GLY A 367 1.93 -1.14 4.85
CA GLY A 367 1.97 0.08 5.65
C GLY A 367 3.14 1.02 5.38
N TRP A 368 3.88 0.88 4.26
CA TRP A 368 5.03 1.75 4.03
C TRP A 368 4.66 3.24 4.16
N PRO A 369 5.42 4.07 4.94
CA PRO A 369 6.74 3.79 5.53
C PRO A 369 6.72 3.17 6.94
N TYR A 370 5.58 2.80 7.51
CA TYR A 370 5.41 2.23 8.87
C TYR A 370 5.72 0.72 8.92
N THR A 371 6.73 0.28 8.17
CA THR A 371 7.02 -1.15 7.94
C THR A 371 7.48 -1.90 9.19
N ARG A 372 8.06 -1.21 10.18
CA ARG A 372 8.45 -1.80 11.46
C ARG A 372 7.30 -1.91 12.44
N GLU A 373 6.47 -0.89 12.49
CA GLU A 373 5.28 -0.87 13.35
C GLU A 373 4.30 -1.96 12.93
N ILE A 374 4.09 -2.13 11.63
CA ILE A 374 3.20 -3.16 11.08
C ILE A 374 3.69 -4.57 11.40
N THR A 375 5.00 -4.78 11.51
CA THR A 375 5.58 -6.08 11.88
C THR A 375 5.01 -6.59 13.20
N ALA A 376 4.85 -5.71 14.21
CA ALA A 376 4.27 -6.06 15.49
C ALA A 376 2.78 -6.47 15.38
N LEU A 377 2.04 -5.91 14.44
CA LEU A 377 0.64 -6.27 14.20
C LEU A 377 0.49 -7.68 13.62
N LEU A 378 1.49 -8.21 12.93
CA LEU A 378 1.45 -9.57 12.38
C LEU A 378 1.38 -10.66 13.47
N TYR A 379 1.68 -10.34 14.73
CA TYR A 379 1.41 -11.25 15.85
C TYR A 379 -0.07 -11.52 16.09
N LYS A 380 -0.94 -10.60 15.63
CA LYS A 380 -2.39 -10.80 15.74
C LYS A 380 -2.80 -11.94 14.80
N PRO A 381 -3.55 -12.96 15.28
CA PRO A 381 -3.79 -14.18 14.49
C PRO A 381 -4.52 -13.97 13.17
N ASN A 382 -5.27 -12.88 13.05
CA ASN A 382 -6.09 -12.53 11.90
C ASN A 382 -5.54 -11.37 11.04
N ALA A 383 -4.32 -10.89 11.32
CA ALA A 383 -3.66 -9.83 10.55
C ALA A 383 -2.64 -10.42 9.57
N TYR A 384 -2.67 -9.95 8.33
CA TYR A 384 -1.79 -10.29 7.21
C TYR A 384 -1.35 -8.99 6.53
N LEU A 385 -0.34 -9.04 5.68
CA LEU A 385 0.03 -7.93 4.80
C LEU A 385 0.50 -8.42 3.43
N ASP A 386 0.46 -7.52 2.45
CA ASP A 386 1.22 -7.66 1.21
C ASP A 386 2.23 -6.52 1.05
N TYR A 387 3.18 -6.67 0.13
CA TYR A 387 4.15 -5.63 -0.17
C TYR A 387 3.92 -4.95 -1.52
N SER A 388 2.68 -4.97 -2.00
CA SER A 388 2.27 -4.25 -3.20
C SER A 388 2.64 -2.77 -3.13
N VAL A 389 2.69 -2.06 -4.23
CA VAL A 389 3.23 -0.71 -4.46
C VAL A 389 4.71 -0.54 -4.11
N GLN A 390 5.21 -1.15 -3.04
CA GLN A 390 6.61 -0.95 -2.60
C GLN A 390 7.64 -1.26 -3.70
N PRO A 391 7.49 -2.32 -4.55
CA PRO A 391 8.40 -2.55 -5.68
C PRO A 391 8.38 -1.45 -6.75
N LEU A 392 7.33 -0.64 -6.79
CA LEU A 392 7.22 0.52 -7.68
C LEU A 392 7.91 1.76 -7.11
N LEU A 393 7.97 1.89 -5.79
CA LEU A 393 8.50 3.06 -5.09
C LEU A 393 9.94 2.89 -4.63
N LEU A 394 10.35 1.66 -4.31
CA LEU A 394 11.63 1.33 -3.68
C LEU A 394 12.53 0.55 -4.63
N THR A 395 13.84 0.68 -4.44
CA THR A 395 14.78 -0.24 -5.07
C THR A 395 14.64 -1.65 -4.49
N SER A 396 14.98 -2.68 -5.26
CA SER A 396 14.98 -4.07 -4.76
C SER A 396 15.83 -4.24 -3.50
N ALA A 397 16.96 -3.51 -3.39
CA ALA A 397 17.83 -3.56 -2.22
C ALA A 397 17.18 -2.95 -0.96
N THR A 398 16.42 -1.86 -1.11
CA THR A 398 15.71 -1.23 0.01
C THR A 398 14.54 -2.09 0.45
N LEU A 399 13.75 -2.60 -0.48
CA LEU A 399 12.63 -3.49 -0.17
C LEU A 399 13.08 -4.80 0.47
N ALA A 400 14.25 -5.33 0.07
CA ALA A 400 14.80 -6.56 0.64
C ALA A 400 15.06 -6.46 2.16
N GLN A 401 15.40 -5.28 2.68
CA GLN A 401 15.58 -5.07 4.12
C GLN A 401 14.24 -5.23 4.86
N THR A 402 13.20 -4.64 4.34
CA THR A 402 11.84 -4.76 4.89
C THR A 402 11.35 -6.21 4.84
N LEU A 403 11.51 -6.88 3.70
CA LEU A 403 11.11 -8.28 3.55
C LEU A 403 11.86 -9.18 4.53
N ARG A 404 13.17 -8.97 4.73
CA ARG A 404 13.94 -9.72 5.71
C ARG A 404 13.35 -9.58 7.12
N GLU A 405 13.09 -8.35 7.59
CA GLU A 405 12.49 -8.09 8.91
C GLU A 405 11.16 -8.85 9.09
N TRP A 406 10.30 -8.90 8.06
CA TRP A 406 9.03 -9.60 8.12
C TRP A 406 9.17 -11.12 8.10
N LEU A 407 10.12 -11.64 7.29
CA LEU A 407 10.35 -13.09 7.17
C LEU A 407 11.00 -13.68 8.42
N GLU A 408 11.79 -12.91 9.17
CA GLU A 408 12.33 -13.29 10.47
C GLU A 408 11.23 -13.47 11.53
N TRP A 409 10.08 -12.79 11.34
CA TRP A 409 8.97 -12.81 12.30
C TRP A 409 7.90 -13.86 11.97
N VAL A 410 7.10 -13.58 10.94
CA VAL A 410 5.87 -14.34 10.64
C VAL A 410 5.76 -14.53 9.11
N PRO A 411 6.65 -15.32 8.50
CA PRO A 411 6.72 -15.47 7.05
C PRO A 411 5.42 -15.96 6.41
N GLU A 412 4.58 -16.70 7.15
CA GLU A 412 3.28 -17.22 6.69
C GLU A 412 2.20 -16.15 6.51
N LYS A 413 2.47 -14.91 6.87
CA LYS A 413 1.51 -13.79 6.78
C LYS A 413 1.92 -12.72 5.78
N VAL A 414 3.03 -12.92 5.11
CA VAL A 414 3.56 -12.02 4.08
C VAL A 414 3.10 -12.50 2.71
N LEU A 415 2.45 -11.63 1.94
CA LEU A 415 1.90 -11.91 0.62
C LEU A 415 2.63 -11.08 -0.45
N PHE A 416 2.77 -11.64 -1.63
CA PHE A 416 3.22 -10.91 -2.82
C PHE A 416 2.06 -10.11 -3.41
N GLY A 417 2.30 -8.86 -3.79
CA GLY A 417 1.39 -8.02 -4.54
C GLY A 417 2.16 -7.06 -5.45
N THR A 418 1.57 -6.68 -6.58
CA THR A 418 2.19 -5.74 -7.52
C THR A 418 1.68 -4.31 -7.35
N ASP A 419 0.40 -4.14 -7.05
CA ASP A 419 -0.31 -2.88 -7.22
C ASP A 419 -0.22 -2.39 -8.67
N ALA A 420 -0.39 -3.33 -9.61
CA ALA A 420 -0.39 -3.02 -11.03
C ALA A 420 -1.53 -2.05 -11.34
N TYR A 421 -1.16 -0.81 -11.71
CA TYR A 421 -2.05 0.32 -11.85
C TYR A 421 -1.59 1.19 -13.04
N PRO A 422 -2.49 1.80 -13.83
CA PRO A 422 -2.10 2.74 -14.89
C PRO A 422 -1.55 4.03 -14.27
N TYR A 423 -0.23 4.23 -14.39
CA TYR A 423 0.50 5.36 -13.81
C TYR A 423 0.83 6.42 -14.88
N GLY A 424 -0.17 6.80 -15.65
CA GLY A 424 -0.05 7.78 -16.72
C GLY A 424 0.24 7.17 -18.09
N ASP A 425 0.46 8.05 -19.07
CA ASP A 425 0.53 7.73 -20.50
C ASP A 425 1.64 6.75 -20.92
N ALA A 426 2.71 6.66 -20.14
CA ALA A 426 3.90 5.87 -20.45
C ALA A 426 4.00 4.57 -19.62
N LEU A 427 3.19 4.44 -18.59
CA LEU A 427 3.15 3.31 -17.67
C LEU A 427 1.70 2.88 -17.44
N GLY A 428 1.23 1.94 -18.26
CA GLY A 428 -0.03 1.26 -17.97
C GLY A 428 0.12 0.22 -16.85
N TRP A 429 -0.96 -0.44 -16.50
CA TRP A 429 -0.95 -1.52 -15.51
C TRP A 429 -0.01 -2.68 -15.92
N GLU A 430 0.25 -2.85 -17.20
CA GLU A 430 1.11 -3.90 -17.73
C GLU A 430 2.58 -3.68 -17.39
N GLU A 431 3.04 -2.44 -17.59
CA GLU A 431 4.41 -2.05 -17.27
C GLU A 431 4.62 -2.06 -15.75
N THR A 432 3.67 -1.53 -14.98
CA THR A 432 3.76 -1.52 -13.52
C THR A 432 3.68 -2.94 -12.96
N ALA A 433 2.84 -3.83 -13.52
CA ALA A 433 2.83 -5.26 -13.19
C ALA A 433 4.20 -5.91 -13.43
N TRP A 434 4.81 -5.64 -14.59
CA TRP A 434 6.10 -6.23 -14.93
C TRP A 434 7.23 -5.72 -14.02
N ILE A 435 7.29 -4.40 -13.80
CA ILE A 435 8.30 -3.77 -12.95
C ILE A 435 8.17 -4.29 -11.51
N ALA A 436 6.96 -4.29 -10.95
CA ALA A 436 6.71 -4.74 -9.60
C ALA A 436 7.00 -6.23 -9.43
N ALA A 437 6.59 -7.07 -10.39
CA ALA A 437 6.86 -8.50 -10.36
C ALA A 437 8.35 -8.80 -10.41
N LYS A 438 9.12 -8.10 -11.24
CA LYS A 438 10.59 -8.25 -11.33
C LYS A 438 11.27 -7.80 -10.03
N ARG A 439 11.02 -6.55 -9.61
CA ARG A 439 11.68 -5.96 -8.44
C ARG A 439 11.28 -6.64 -7.14
N GLY A 440 10.01 -7.05 -7.00
CA GLY A 440 9.54 -7.79 -5.83
C GLY A 440 10.21 -9.15 -5.67
N ARG A 441 10.38 -9.90 -6.77
CA ARG A 441 11.12 -11.17 -6.78
C ARG A 441 12.61 -10.97 -6.49
N GLU A 442 13.22 -9.96 -7.09
CA GLU A 442 14.63 -9.62 -6.84
C GLU A 442 14.85 -9.22 -5.37
N ALA A 443 13.98 -8.41 -4.79
CA ALA A 443 14.03 -8.04 -3.38
C ALA A 443 13.92 -9.26 -2.47
N LEU A 444 12.98 -10.17 -2.76
CA LEU A 444 12.83 -11.41 -2.02
C LEU A 444 14.10 -12.29 -2.12
N ALA A 445 14.66 -12.44 -3.32
CA ALA A 445 15.89 -13.19 -3.53
C ALA A 445 17.09 -12.58 -2.79
N ILE A 446 17.21 -11.25 -2.73
CA ILE A 446 18.24 -10.55 -1.95
C ILE A 446 18.06 -10.80 -0.46
N ALA A 447 16.82 -10.68 0.06
CA ALA A 447 16.52 -10.94 1.47
C ALA A 447 16.90 -12.38 1.87
N LEU A 448 16.45 -13.37 1.12
CA LEU A 448 16.73 -14.79 1.36
C LEU A 448 18.22 -15.12 1.24
N THR A 449 18.92 -14.52 0.26
CA THR A 449 20.38 -14.68 0.12
C THR A 449 21.12 -14.11 1.34
N SER A 450 20.66 -12.96 1.86
CA SER A 450 21.23 -12.36 3.06
C SER A 450 21.05 -13.25 4.29
N MET A 451 19.83 -13.75 4.53
CA MET A 451 19.52 -14.67 5.64
C MET A 451 20.34 -15.98 5.56
N MET A 452 20.52 -16.54 4.36
CA MET A 452 21.37 -17.72 4.15
C MET A 452 22.83 -17.43 4.46
N ARG A 453 23.35 -16.29 4.03
CA ARG A 453 24.75 -15.89 4.26
C ARG A 453 25.04 -15.69 5.75
N ASP A 454 24.07 -15.12 6.46
CA ASP A 454 24.19 -14.88 7.90
C ASP A 454 23.99 -16.18 8.72
N GLY A 455 23.68 -17.31 8.04
CA GLY A 455 23.50 -18.62 8.66
C GLY A 455 22.17 -18.80 9.39
N GLU A 456 21.20 -17.95 9.14
CA GLU A 456 19.89 -17.95 9.80
C GLU A 456 18.96 -19.04 9.21
N ILE A 457 19.05 -19.26 7.89
CA ILE A 457 18.27 -20.28 7.19
C ILE A 457 19.11 -21.12 6.24
N SER A 458 18.69 -22.36 5.99
CA SER A 458 19.27 -23.18 4.93
C SER A 458 18.74 -22.75 3.55
N ARG A 459 19.38 -23.28 2.47
CA ARG A 459 18.91 -23.06 1.09
C ARG A 459 17.49 -23.64 0.90
N GLU A 460 17.22 -24.82 1.43
CA GLU A 460 15.90 -25.45 1.33
C GLU A 460 14.82 -24.58 2.00
N ARG A 461 15.13 -24.02 3.16
CA ARG A 461 14.23 -23.08 3.85
C ARG A 461 14.04 -21.79 3.06
N ALA A 462 15.07 -21.23 2.43
CA ALA A 462 14.95 -20.07 1.56
C ALA A 462 13.99 -20.32 0.40
N LEU A 463 14.08 -21.47 -0.26
CA LEU A 463 13.16 -21.83 -1.35
C LEU A 463 11.73 -22.10 -0.86
N GLU A 464 11.57 -22.64 0.33
CA GLU A 464 10.26 -22.79 0.97
C GLU A 464 9.65 -21.40 1.24
N LEU A 465 10.38 -20.48 1.86
CA LEU A 465 9.92 -19.11 2.11
C LEU A 465 9.55 -18.38 0.81
N ALA A 466 10.32 -18.57 -0.25
CA ALA A 466 10.00 -18.01 -1.55
C ALA A 466 8.64 -18.47 -2.08
N ARG A 467 8.36 -19.79 -2.00
CA ARG A 467 7.04 -20.34 -2.40
C ARG A 467 5.93 -19.83 -1.50
N MET A 468 6.15 -19.76 -0.19
CA MET A 468 5.17 -19.23 0.76
C MET A 468 4.75 -17.81 0.37
N VAL A 469 5.71 -16.90 0.24
CA VAL A 469 5.46 -15.48 -0.04
C VAL A 469 4.82 -15.27 -1.40
N LEU A 470 5.36 -15.92 -2.44
CA LEU A 470 4.89 -15.69 -3.81
C LEU A 470 3.57 -16.41 -4.13
N ARG A 471 3.19 -17.44 -3.35
CA ARG A 471 2.05 -18.26 -3.73
C ARG A 471 1.27 -18.89 -2.55
N GLU A 472 1.95 -19.69 -1.71
CA GLU A 472 1.28 -20.61 -0.81
C GLU A 472 0.52 -19.92 0.32
N ASN A 473 1.01 -18.76 0.78
CA ASN A 473 0.32 -17.93 1.79
C ASN A 473 -1.02 -17.44 1.26
N ALA A 474 -1.06 -16.94 0.02
CA ALA A 474 -2.32 -16.52 -0.62
C ALA A 474 -3.27 -17.71 -0.82
N GLN A 475 -2.75 -18.86 -1.28
CA GLN A 475 -3.56 -20.08 -1.41
C GLN A 475 -4.20 -20.48 -0.08
N LYS A 476 -3.43 -20.47 1.00
CA LYS A 476 -3.91 -20.83 2.35
C LYS A 476 -4.89 -19.80 2.90
N LEU A 477 -4.63 -18.51 2.67
CA LEU A 477 -5.47 -17.41 3.18
C LEU A 477 -6.87 -17.45 2.57
N TYR A 478 -6.97 -17.67 1.25
CA TYR A 478 -8.22 -17.58 0.50
C TYR A 478 -8.82 -18.95 0.12
N GLY A 479 -8.10 -20.05 0.32
CA GLY A 479 -8.55 -21.39 -0.08
C GLY A 479 -8.52 -21.61 -1.60
N LEU A 480 -7.47 -21.09 -2.30
CA LEU A 480 -7.32 -21.12 -3.77
C LEU A 480 -6.66 -22.41 -4.29
#